data_fc1d69dbce9e6170c4ed8e2f4a7e0499
#
_entry.id   fc1d69dbce9e6170c4ed8e2f4a7e0499
#
_cell.length_a   1.000
_cell.length_b   1.000
_cell.length_c   1.000
_cell.angle_alpha   90.00
_cell.angle_beta   90.00
_cell.angle_gamma   90.00
#
_symmetry.space_group_name_H-M   'P 1'
#
loop_
_entity.id
_entity.type
_entity.pdbx_description
1 polymer ?
#
loop_
_entity_poly.entity_id
_entity_poly.type
_entity_poly.pdbx_seq_one_letter_code
_entity_poly.pdbx_strand_id
1 'polypeptide(L)'
;MSEAAMQGRVALVTGAASGIGAAVVATLRAEGATVATLDQVASSGGAASAVADLRSPEAVGAAVAQLRQHVGSFDVLVHCAGICPSGSTLEHDDALWMDVYSVNVLGALRMLRAVVPDMRGRGGSIVLVSSINARFATPGLAAYAASKAALEEMARTAALELAGDNIRVNTIAPASVDTPMLQASFARAADPAAARQANVQRHPLGRLGTPQDAAELALFLASPRSGWITGAVFALDGGAGVTRR
;
A
#
# COMPACT_ATOMS: atom_id res chain seq x y z
N MET A 1 -24.01 0.26 20.40
CA MET A 1 -23.37 0.13 19.07
C MET A 1 -22.03 0.82 19.17
N SER A 2 -20.92 0.16 18.82
CA SER A 2 -19.60 0.78 18.79
C SER A 2 -19.63 1.90 17.74
N GLU A 3 -19.13 3.07 18.07
CA GLU A 3 -18.97 4.19 17.13
C GLU A 3 -18.05 3.74 15.98
N ALA A 4 -18.38 4.10 14.74
CA ALA A 4 -17.63 3.70 13.57
C ALA A 4 -16.18 4.22 13.67
N ALA A 5 -15.21 3.32 13.48
CA ALA A 5 -13.81 3.58 13.85
C ALA A 5 -13.13 4.73 13.08
N MET A 6 -13.74 5.15 11.96
CA MET A 6 -13.20 6.20 11.07
C MET A 6 -14.17 7.38 10.89
N GLN A 7 -15.18 7.48 11.76
CA GLN A 7 -16.17 8.57 11.69
C GLN A 7 -15.51 9.94 11.65
N GLY A 8 -15.84 10.75 10.65
CA GLY A 8 -15.34 12.12 10.48
C GLY A 8 -13.88 12.22 10.02
N ARG A 9 -13.19 11.10 9.74
CA ARG A 9 -11.84 11.11 9.19
C ARG A 9 -11.85 11.21 7.66
N VAL A 10 -10.88 11.94 7.12
CA VAL A 10 -10.65 12.05 5.68
C VAL A 10 -9.42 11.20 5.30
N ALA A 11 -9.62 10.21 4.46
CA ALA A 11 -8.58 9.29 4.01
C ALA A 11 -8.27 9.47 2.53
N LEU A 12 -6.98 9.39 2.17
CA LEU A 12 -6.52 9.25 0.78
C LEU A 12 -5.98 7.83 0.56
N VAL A 13 -6.50 7.15 -0.44
CA VAL A 13 -6.05 5.81 -0.84
C VAL A 13 -5.46 5.87 -2.24
N THR A 14 -4.23 5.39 -2.41
CA THR A 14 -3.60 5.24 -3.74
C THR A 14 -3.61 3.79 -4.21
N GLY A 15 -3.54 3.56 -5.52
CA GLY A 15 -3.73 2.22 -6.09
C GLY A 15 -5.16 1.73 -5.88
N ALA A 16 -6.12 2.65 -5.88
CA ALA A 16 -7.50 2.45 -5.44
C ALA A 16 -8.39 1.77 -6.49
N ALA A 17 -7.94 1.66 -7.75
CA ALA A 17 -8.76 1.11 -8.82
C ALA A 17 -8.95 -0.42 -8.73
N SER A 18 -8.12 -1.14 -7.99
CA SER A 18 -8.19 -2.60 -7.91
C SER A 18 -7.56 -3.17 -6.63
N GLY A 19 -7.70 -4.49 -6.44
CA GLY A 19 -6.99 -5.27 -5.45
C GLY A 19 -7.10 -4.72 -4.02
N ILE A 20 -5.97 -4.61 -3.32
CA ILE A 20 -5.91 -4.15 -1.93
C ILE A 20 -6.47 -2.74 -1.79
N GLY A 21 -6.09 -1.81 -2.68
CA GLY A 21 -6.54 -0.42 -2.58
C GLY A 21 -8.05 -0.28 -2.69
N ALA A 22 -8.69 -0.99 -3.62
CA ALA A 22 -10.15 -0.98 -3.75
C ALA A 22 -10.86 -1.54 -2.51
N ALA A 23 -10.32 -2.62 -1.91
CA ALA A 23 -10.86 -3.18 -0.66
C ALA A 23 -10.69 -2.19 0.51
N VAL A 24 -9.54 -1.51 0.61
CA VAL A 24 -9.30 -0.46 1.62
C VAL A 24 -10.31 0.67 1.48
N VAL A 25 -10.59 1.14 0.27
CA VAL A 25 -11.61 2.19 0.02
C VAL A 25 -12.96 1.74 0.56
N ALA A 26 -13.40 0.53 0.22
CA ALA A 26 -14.69 -0.01 0.67
C ALA A 26 -14.75 -0.12 2.21
N THR A 27 -13.70 -0.66 2.83
CA THR A 27 -13.62 -0.87 4.28
C THR A 27 -13.62 0.45 5.06
N LEU A 28 -12.77 1.42 4.66
CA LEU A 28 -12.72 2.72 5.34
C LEU A 28 -14.03 3.50 5.23
N ARG A 29 -14.72 3.41 4.09
CA ARG A 29 -16.04 4.03 3.90
C ARG A 29 -17.10 3.38 4.79
N ALA A 30 -17.13 2.06 4.88
CA ALA A 30 -18.06 1.32 5.74
C ALA A 30 -17.89 1.71 7.21
N GLU A 31 -16.67 2.10 7.61
CA GLU A 31 -16.32 2.58 8.95
C GLU A 31 -16.45 4.11 9.13
N GLY A 32 -17.11 4.79 8.19
CA GLY A 32 -17.51 6.21 8.33
C GLY A 32 -16.48 7.22 7.83
N ALA A 33 -15.39 6.80 7.15
CA ALA A 33 -14.44 7.74 6.56
C ALA A 33 -14.98 8.40 5.28
N THR A 34 -14.64 9.67 5.06
CA THR A 34 -14.66 10.29 3.74
C THR A 34 -13.40 9.87 2.99
N VAL A 35 -13.52 9.10 1.90
CA VAL A 35 -12.37 8.54 1.19
C VAL A 35 -12.18 9.23 -0.15
N ALA A 36 -11.01 9.81 -0.38
CA ALA A 36 -10.52 10.23 -1.69
C ALA A 36 -9.64 9.12 -2.29
N THR A 37 -9.67 8.98 -3.61
CA THR A 37 -8.92 7.95 -4.33
C THR A 37 -7.97 8.55 -5.37
N LEU A 38 -6.78 7.96 -5.52
CA LEU A 38 -5.81 8.31 -6.55
C LEU A 38 -5.26 7.04 -7.18
N ASP A 39 -5.28 6.97 -8.50
CA ASP A 39 -4.73 5.87 -9.30
C ASP A 39 -4.24 6.40 -10.65
N GLN A 40 -3.51 5.59 -11.41
CA GLN A 40 -3.16 5.91 -12.81
C GLN A 40 -4.34 5.73 -13.78
N VAL A 41 -5.41 5.09 -13.34
CA VAL A 41 -6.67 4.93 -14.06
C VAL A 41 -7.84 5.40 -13.19
N ALA A 42 -8.97 5.66 -13.80
CA ALA A 42 -10.16 6.06 -13.05
C ALA A 42 -10.56 4.98 -12.03
N SER A 43 -10.77 5.38 -10.78
CA SER A 43 -11.24 4.52 -9.70
C SER A 43 -12.64 4.93 -9.27
N SER A 44 -13.43 3.96 -8.85
CA SER A 44 -14.78 4.16 -8.32
C SER A 44 -14.80 3.97 -6.80
N GLY A 45 -15.88 4.42 -6.17
CA GLY A 45 -16.10 4.15 -4.75
C GLY A 45 -15.57 5.22 -3.78
N GLY A 46 -14.76 6.19 -4.19
CA GLY A 46 -14.39 7.35 -3.37
C GLY A 46 -15.46 8.47 -3.37
N ALA A 47 -15.39 9.36 -2.38
CA ALA A 47 -16.14 10.62 -2.37
C ALA A 47 -15.58 11.61 -3.41
N ALA A 48 -14.29 11.50 -3.72
CA ALA A 48 -13.60 12.19 -4.81
C ALA A 48 -12.55 11.25 -5.40
N SER A 49 -12.23 11.41 -6.69
CA SER A 49 -11.25 10.60 -7.41
C SER A 49 -10.38 11.49 -8.30
N ALA A 50 -9.09 11.19 -8.36
CA ALA A 50 -8.15 11.79 -9.27
C ALA A 50 -7.30 10.74 -10.00
N VAL A 51 -6.87 11.08 -11.22
CA VAL A 51 -5.95 10.25 -12.01
C VAL A 51 -4.58 10.93 -12.03
N ALA A 52 -3.55 10.20 -11.61
CA ALA A 52 -2.17 10.70 -11.68
C ALA A 52 -1.16 9.57 -11.79
N ASP A 53 -0.10 9.81 -12.55
CA ASP A 53 1.08 8.96 -12.54
C ASP A 53 2.00 9.36 -11.38
N LEU A 54 2.30 8.42 -10.49
CA LEU A 54 3.20 8.64 -9.35
C LEU A 54 4.64 8.96 -9.75
N ARG A 55 5.02 8.77 -11.02
CA ARG A 55 6.32 9.17 -11.55
C ARG A 55 6.49 10.68 -11.66
N SER A 56 5.38 11.43 -11.81
CA SER A 56 5.38 12.90 -11.93
C SER A 56 5.05 13.58 -10.60
N PRO A 57 6.02 14.29 -9.98
CA PRO A 57 5.75 15.11 -8.79
C PRO A 57 4.65 16.15 -9.02
N GLU A 58 4.62 16.76 -10.22
CA GLU A 58 3.65 17.79 -10.61
C GLU A 58 2.24 17.21 -10.69
N ALA A 59 2.09 16.04 -11.35
CA ALA A 59 0.79 15.36 -11.46
C ALA A 59 0.26 14.94 -10.07
N VAL A 60 1.13 14.41 -9.20
CA VAL A 60 0.76 14.05 -7.83
C VAL A 60 0.33 15.28 -7.05
N GLY A 61 1.10 16.38 -7.11
CA GLY A 61 0.76 17.62 -6.42
C GLY A 61 -0.58 18.19 -6.86
N ALA A 62 -0.83 18.26 -8.16
CA ALA A 62 -2.08 18.76 -8.75
C ALA A 62 -3.27 17.86 -8.35
N ALA A 63 -3.13 16.54 -8.45
CA ALA A 63 -4.18 15.60 -8.10
C ALA A 63 -4.55 15.69 -6.61
N VAL A 64 -3.56 15.72 -5.70
CA VAL A 64 -3.81 15.85 -4.26
C VAL A 64 -4.45 17.20 -3.92
N ALA A 65 -4.02 18.29 -4.56
CA ALA A 65 -4.63 19.61 -4.38
C ALA A 65 -6.11 19.61 -4.85
N GLN A 66 -6.41 19.01 -6.00
CA GLN A 66 -7.76 18.83 -6.48
C GLN A 66 -8.63 18.04 -5.49
N LEU A 67 -8.13 16.89 -5.02
CA LEU A 67 -8.87 16.06 -4.05
C LEU A 67 -9.15 16.82 -2.76
N ARG A 68 -8.17 17.56 -2.24
CA ARG A 68 -8.31 18.40 -1.03
C ARG A 68 -9.42 19.44 -1.14
N GLN A 69 -9.62 20.01 -2.33
CA GLN A 69 -10.72 20.96 -2.57
C GLN A 69 -12.10 20.32 -2.40
N HIS A 70 -12.21 19.00 -2.64
CA HIS A 70 -13.48 18.27 -2.56
C HIS A 70 -13.76 17.67 -1.19
N VAL A 71 -12.73 17.16 -0.51
CA VAL A 71 -12.91 16.37 0.73
C VAL A 71 -12.29 17.04 1.97
N GLY A 72 -11.54 18.12 1.82
CA GLY A 72 -10.80 18.76 2.90
C GLY A 72 -9.43 18.15 3.15
N SER A 73 -8.83 18.53 4.28
CA SER A 73 -7.50 18.07 4.71
C SER A 73 -7.50 16.59 5.09
N PHE A 74 -6.45 15.88 4.73
CA PHE A 74 -6.31 14.44 4.97
C PHE A 74 -5.83 14.15 6.40
N ASP A 75 -6.46 13.17 7.05
CA ASP A 75 -6.08 12.60 8.34
C ASP A 75 -5.32 11.27 8.16
N VAL A 76 -5.56 10.59 7.03
CA VAL A 76 -5.06 9.26 6.75
C VAL A 76 -4.55 9.15 5.31
N LEU A 77 -3.40 8.50 5.13
CA LEU A 77 -2.92 8.00 3.84
C LEU A 77 -2.81 6.48 3.90
N VAL A 78 -3.44 5.77 2.96
CA VAL A 78 -3.14 4.35 2.69
C VAL A 78 -2.56 4.24 1.29
N HIS A 79 -1.26 3.96 1.21
CA HIS A 79 -0.53 3.89 -0.05
C HIS A 79 -0.41 2.45 -0.52
N CYS A 80 -1.28 2.05 -1.46
CA CYS A 80 -1.31 0.70 -2.03
C CYS A 80 -0.69 0.62 -3.43
N ALA A 81 -0.46 1.78 -4.09
CA ALA A 81 0.08 1.82 -5.44
C ALA A 81 1.48 1.22 -5.52
N GLY A 82 1.73 0.50 -6.60
CA GLY A 82 3.03 -0.09 -6.88
C GLY A 82 3.00 -0.97 -8.12
N ILE A 83 4.17 -1.20 -8.69
CA ILE A 83 4.38 -2.10 -9.83
C ILE A 83 5.32 -3.24 -9.46
N CYS A 84 5.11 -4.40 -10.08
CA CYS A 84 5.87 -5.63 -9.84
C CYS A 84 6.21 -6.32 -11.17
N PRO A 85 7.15 -5.78 -11.95
CA PRO A 85 7.63 -6.47 -13.13
C PRO A 85 8.40 -7.74 -12.73
N SER A 86 8.27 -8.80 -13.53
CA SER A 86 8.99 -10.06 -13.36
C SER A 86 10.09 -10.20 -14.40
N GLY A 87 11.22 -10.80 -14.02
CA GLY A 87 12.37 -11.07 -14.85
C GLY A 87 13.59 -11.37 -13.99
N SER A 88 14.63 -12.00 -14.51
CA SER A 88 15.82 -12.29 -13.72
C SER A 88 16.59 -11.02 -13.39
N THR A 89 17.41 -11.09 -12.35
CA THR A 89 18.21 -9.93 -11.89
C THR A 89 19.09 -9.35 -12.97
N LEU A 90 19.60 -10.19 -13.87
CA LEU A 90 20.53 -9.80 -14.93
C LEU A 90 19.85 -9.43 -16.25
N GLU A 91 18.56 -9.74 -16.40
CA GLU A 91 17.77 -9.39 -17.60
C GLU A 91 17.16 -7.99 -17.52
N HIS A 92 16.93 -7.48 -16.32
CA HIS A 92 16.39 -6.15 -16.12
C HIS A 92 17.49 -5.10 -16.29
N ASP A 93 17.27 -4.17 -17.22
CA ASP A 93 18.14 -3.01 -17.40
C ASP A 93 17.96 -1.95 -16.28
N ASP A 94 18.86 -0.99 -16.24
CA ASP A 94 18.82 0.10 -15.25
C ASP A 94 17.52 0.92 -15.37
N ALA A 95 16.98 1.08 -16.57
CA ALA A 95 15.75 1.85 -16.80
C ALA A 95 14.56 1.22 -16.08
N LEU A 96 14.41 -0.11 -16.13
CA LEU A 96 13.36 -0.83 -15.40
C LEU A 96 13.55 -0.69 -13.87
N TRP A 97 14.79 -0.81 -13.38
CA TRP A 97 15.09 -0.61 -11.97
C TRP A 97 14.67 0.80 -11.51
N MET A 98 15.05 1.81 -12.26
CA MET A 98 14.69 3.19 -11.97
C MET A 98 13.17 3.43 -12.05
N ASP A 99 12.48 2.79 -12.99
CA ASP A 99 11.03 2.87 -13.11
C ASP A 99 10.34 2.29 -11.87
N VAL A 100 10.75 1.09 -11.44
CA VAL A 100 10.23 0.45 -10.21
C VAL A 100 10.46 1.34 -8.99
N TYR A 101 11.65 1.91 -8.84
CA TYR A 101 11.95 2.84 -7.75
C TYR A 101 11.14 4.12 -7.83
N SER A 102 10.95 4.68 -9.03
CA SER A 102 10.18 5.91 -9.24
C SER A 102 8.74 5.75 -8.80
N VAL A 103 8.13 4.58 -9.04
CA VAL A 103 6.75 4.29 -8.62
C VAL A 103 6.70 3.86 -7.16
N ASN A 104 7.46 2.81 -6.77
CA ASN A 104 7.27 2.14 -5.49
C ASN A 104 7.86 2.90 -4.30
N VAL A 105 8.93 3.67 -4.51
CA VAL A 105 9.65 4.41 -3.45
C VAL A 105 9.38 5.90 -3.55
N LEU A 106 9.76 6.51 -4.67
CA LEU A 106 9.59 7.95 -4.85
C LEU A 106 8.11 8.34 -4.95
N GLY A 107 7.26 7.46 -5.51
CA GLY A 107 5.81 7.65 -5.50
C GLY A 107 5.26 7.78 -4.09
N ALA A 108 5.64 6.87 -3.18
CA ALA A 108 5.28 6.96 -1.77
C ALA A 108 5.81 8.25 -1.13
N LEU A 109 7.08 8.60 -1.37
CA LEU A 109 7.66 9.84 -0.85
C LEU A 109 6.91 11.09 -1.34
N ARG A 110 6.51 11.13 -2.62
CA ARG A 110 5.71 12.21 -3.20
C ARG A 110 4.36 12.31 -2.50
N MET A 111 3.72 11.18 -2.22
CA MET A 111 2.46 11.16 -1.47
C MET A 111 2.64 11.65 -0.04
N LEU A 112 3.69 11.23 0.68
CA LEU A 112 4.00 11.75 2.02
C LEU A 112 4.14 13.28 1.99
N ARG A 113 4.95 13.81 1.06
CA ARG A 113 5.16 15.27 0.90
C ARG A 113 3.85 16.03 0.65
N ALA A 114 2.92 15.39 -0.07
CA ALA A 114 1.65 16.03 -0.42
C ALA A 114 0.64 16.03 0.73
N VAL A 115 0.65 15.02 1.64
CA VAL A 115 -0.37 14.88 2.69
C VAL A 115 0.11 15.25 4.10
N VAL A 116 1.40 15.11 4.40
CA VAL A 116 1.94 15.45 5.74
C VAL A 116 1.64 16.88 6.18
N PRO A 117 1.68 17.90 5.30
CA PRO A 117 1.26 19.26 5.68
C PRO A 117 -0.14 19.34 6.27
N ASP A 118 -1.09 18.52 5.83
CA ASP A 118 -2.46 18.50 6.35
C ASP A 118 -2.54 17.89 7.76
N MET A 119 -1.61 17.00 8.10
CA MET A 119 -1.58 16.26 9.37
C MET A 119 -0.82 16.99 10.47
N ARG A 120 0.11 17.89 10.13
CA ARG A 120 0.90 18.63 11.11
C ARG A 120 0.01 19.44 12.07
N GLY A 121 0.31 19.36 13.37
CA GLY A 121 -0.47 20.00 14.44
C GLY A 121 -1.82 19.34 14.73
N ARG A 122 -2.26 18.37 13.92
CA ARG A 122 -3.52 17.63 14.09
C ARG A 122 -3.31 16.13 14.37
N GLY A 123 -2.15 15.64 14.04
CA GLY A 123 -1.85 14.21 14.01
C GLY A 123 -2.40 13.53 12.76
N GLY A 124 -2.01 12.28 12.56
CA GLY A 124 -2.44 11.51 11.38
C GLY A 124 -1.95 10.07 11.39
N SER A 125 -2.36 9.31 10.39
CA SER A 125 -1.88 7.94 10.17
C SER A 125 -1.53 7.68 8.71
N ILE A 126 -0.34 7.14 8.49
CA ILE A 126 0.17 6.74 7.19
C ILE A 126 0.39 5.23 7.21
N VAL A 127 -0.21 4.52 6.27
CA VAL A 127 -0.08 3.08 6.07
C VAL A 127 0.48 2.83 4.69
N LEU A 128 1.66 2.22 4.61
CA LEU A 128 2.31 1.89 3.34
C LEU A 128 2.21 0.38 3.08
N VAL A 129 1.85 -0.02 1.87
CA VAL A 129 1.78 -1.43 1.49
C VAL A 129 3.11 -1.85 0.85
N SER A 130 3.91 -2.61 1.63
CA SER A 130 5.16 -3.24 1.20
C SER A 130 4.90 -4.63 0.61
N SER A 131 5.74 -5.59 0.95
CA SER A 131 5.64 -7.00 0.57
C SER A 131 6.50 -7.85 1.49
N ILE A 132 6.12 -9.12 1.67
CA ILE A 132 7.00 -10.13 2.27
C ILE A 132 8.36 -10.21 1.52
N ASN A 133 8.38 -9.86 0.24
CA ASN A 133 9.59 -9.87 -0.57
C ASN A 133 10.62 -8.79 -0.19
N ALA A 134 10.26 -7.83 0.65
CA ALA A 134 11.23 -6.93 1.27
C ALA A 134 12.25 -7.68 2.15
N ARG A 135 11.90 -8.86 2.65
CA ARG A 135 12.72 -9.69 3.55
C ARG A 135 13.06 -11.06 3.00
N PHE A 136 12.20 -11.63 2.14
CA PHE A 136 12.35 -12.99 1.62
C PHE A 136 12.52 -12.94 0.11
N ALA A 137 13.64 -13.47 -0.36
CA ALA A 137 13.95 -13.51 -1.79
C ALA A 137 12.95 -14.39 -2.55
N THR A 138 12.54 -13.91 -3.71
CA THR A 138 11.76 -14.65 -4.69
C THR A 138 12.43 -14.47 -6.05
N PRO A 139 12.79 -15.56 -6.75
CA PRO A 139 13.38 -15.47 -8.09
C PRO A 139 12.50 -14.64 -9.02
N GLY A 140 13.14 -13.81 -9.85
CA GLY A 140 12.44 -12.96 -10.81
C GLY A 140 11.84 -11.67 -10.25
N LEU A 141 12.08 -11.31 -8.98
CA LEU A 141 11.49 -10.11 -8.35
C LEU A 141 12.54 -9.17 -7.75
N ALA A 142 13.78 -9.17 -8.23
CA ALA A 142 14.86 -8.43 -7.57
C ALA A 142 14.60 -6.92 -7.45
N ALA A 143 14.25 -6.23 -8.53
CA ALA A 143 13.97 -4.79 -8.51
C ALA A 143 12.77 -4.45 -7.61
N TYR A 144 11.70 -5.26 -7.69
CA TYR A 144 10.54 -5.13 -6.82
C TYR A 144 10.90 -5.32 -5.35
N ALA A 145 11.58 -6.41 -5.01
CA ALA A 145 11.98 -6.74 -3.64
C ALA A 145 12.86 -5.63 -3.03
N ALA A 146 13.86 -5.16 -3.78
CA ALA A 146 14.72 -4.05 -3.37
C ALA A 146 13.91 -2.76 -3.12
N SER A 147 12.97 -2.43 -4.01
CA SER A 147 12.10 -1.26 -3.83
C SER A 147 11.22 -1.35 -2.58
N LYS A 148 10.70 -2.56 -2.27
CA LYS A 148 9.86 -2.77 -1.07
C LYS A 148 10.69 -2.74 0.21
N ALA A 149 11.95 -3.21 0.19
CA ALA A 149 12.87 -3.05 1.31
C ALA A 149 13.21 -1.57 1.56
N ALA A 150 13.48 -0.80 0.50
CA ALA A 150 13.71 0.64 0.59
C ALA A 150 12.47 1.38 1.11
N LEU A 151 11.25 0.98 0.71
CA LEU A 151 9.99 1.54 1.22
C LEU A 151 9.84 1.31 2.73
N GLU A 152 10.16 0.11 3.22
CA GLU A 152 10.08 -0.20 4.66
C GLU A 152 11.07 0.65 5.47
N GLU A 153 12.30 0.84 4.97
CA GLU A 153 13.28 1.69 5.68
C GLU A 153 12.87 3.16 5.66
N MET A 154 12.39 3.66 4.53
CA MET A 154 11.84 5.01 4.43
C MET A 154 10.66 5.20 5.42
N ALA A 155 9.81 4.20 5.57
CA ALA A 155 8.68 4.25 6.52
C ALA A 155 9.16 4.35 7.98
N ARG A 156 10.19 3.57 8.36
CA ARG A 156 10.78 3.63 9.72
C ARG A 156 11.39 4.99 10.01
N THR A 157 12.15 5.54 9.07
CA THR A 157 12.74 6.88 9.20
C THR A 157 11.66 7.95 9.32
N ALA A 158 10.67 7.92 8.44
CA ALA A 158 9.55 8.87 8.48
C ALA A 158 8.74 8.77 9.79
N ALA A 159 8.60 7.57 10.36
CA ALA A 159 7.93 7.38 11.65
C ALA A 159 8.65 8.13 12.79
N LEU A 160 9.99 8.12 12.79
CA LEU A 160 10.78 8.88 13.78
C LEU A 160 10.67 10.39 13.56
N GLU A 161 10.79 10.83 12.31
CA GLU A 161 10.78 12.25 11.96
C GLU A 161 9.41 12.91 12.21
N LEU A 162 8.32 12.16 12.06
CA LEU A 162 6.96 12.66 12.15
C LEU A 162 6.30 12.41 13.52
N ALA A 163 6.94 11.68 14.42
CA ALA A 163 6.40 11.34 15.74
C ALA A 163 6.08 12.59 16.57
N GLY A 164 6.91 13.64 16.49
CA GLY A 164 6.70 14.91 17.17
C GLY A 164 5.41 15.65 16.75
N ASP A 165 4.94 15.40 15.53
CA ASP A 165 3.69 15.92 14.98
C ASP A 165 2.49 14.98 15.29
N ASN A 166 2.69 13.92 16.09
CA ASN A 166 1.70 12.87 16.36
C ASN A 166 1.19 12.17 15.07
N ILE A 167 2.07 12.03 14.07
CA ILE A 167 1.80 11.32 12.82
C ILE A 167 2.47 9.94 12.91
N ARG A 168 1.67 8.89 12.78
CA ARG A 168 2.14 7.51 12.80
C ARG A 168 2.39 7.01 11.37
N VAL A 169 3.48 6.29 11.16
CA VAL A 169 3.79 5.68 9.87
C VAL A 169 4.04 4.19 10.10
N ASN A 170 3.23 3.33 9.49
CA ASN A 170 3.36 1.89 9.59
C ASN A 170 3.30 1.23 8.21
N THR A 171 3.77 0.01 8.14
CA THR A 171 3.85 -0.75 6.89
C THR A 171 3.14 -2.09 7.04
N ILE A 172 2.35 -2.47 6.04
CA ILE A 172 1.83 -3.81 5.87
C ILE A 172 2.71 -4.52 4.83
N ALA A 173 3.18 -5.73 5.14
CA ALA A 173 3.98 -6.56 4.26
C ALA A 173 3.21 -7.84 3.88
N PRO A 174 2.36 -7.78 2.83
CA PRO A 174 1.60 -8.93 2.39
C PRO A 174 2.49 -9.99 1.74
N ALA A 175 2.10 -11.26 1.88
CA ALA A 175 2.53 -12.33 0.99
C ALA A 175 1.61 -12.39 -0.25
N SER A 176 1.21 -13.57 -0.69
CA SER A 176 0.38 -13.71 -1.89
C SER A 176 -1.08 -13.39 -1.56
N VAL A 177 -1.52 -12.21 -1.95
CA VAL A 177 -2.93 -11.76 -1.87
C VAL A 177 -3.57 -11.89 -3.24
N ASP A 178 -4.78 -12.47 -3.31
CA ASP A 178 -5.54 -12.71 -4.53
C ASP A 178 -6.03 -11.39 -5.15
N THR A 179 -5.20 -10.81 -6.00
CA THR A 179 -5.36 -9.50 -6.65
C THR A 179 -5.12 -9.64 -8.15
N PRO A 180 -5.57 -8.68 -8.98
CA PRO A 180 -5.23 -8.67 -10.41
C PRO A 180 -3.72 -8.77 -10.69
N MET A 181 -2.87 -8.15 -9.85
CA MET A 181 -1.40 -8.23 -9.97
C MET A 181 -0.91 -9.69 -9.81
N LEU A 182 -1.40 -10.42 -8.81
CA LEU A 182 -1.03 -11.82 -8.59
C LEU A 182 -1.60 -12.72 -9.67
N GLN A 183 -2.85 -12.54 -10.07
CA GLN A 183 -3.50 -13.29 -11.14
C GLN A 183 -2.74 -13.14 -12.48
N ALA A 184 -2.31 -11.91 -12.80
CA ALA A 184 -1.48 -11.65 -13.97
C ALA A 184 -0.12 -12.38 -13.91
N SER A 185 0.43 -12.62 -12.71
CA SER A 185 1.66 -13.41 -12.55
C SER A 185 1.41 -14.89 -12.81
N PHE A 186 0.30 -15.44 -12.34
CA PHE A 186 -0.06 -16.83 -12.64
C PHE A 186 -0.32 -17.06 -14.12
N ALA A 187 -1.03 -16.12 -14.78
CA ALA A 187 -1.33 -16.22 -16.21
C ALA A 187 -0.08 -16.28 -17.12
N ARG A 188 1.08 -15.83 -16.62
CA ARG A 188 2.36 -15.92 -17.32
C ARG A 188 3.11 -17.24 -17.09
N ALA A 189 2.68 -18.06 -16.15
CA ALA A 189 3.30 -19.34 -15.87
C ALA A 189 2.91 -20.39 -16.95
N ALA A 190 3.79 -21.37 -17.19
CA ALA A 190 3.50 -22.47 -18.11
C ALA A 190 2.27 -23.27 -17.70
N ASP A 191 2.02 -23.40 -16.39
CA ASP A 191 0.81 -23.96 -15.80
C ASP A 191 0.29 -23.00 -14.71
N PRO A 192 -0.71 -22.17 -15.03
CA PRO A 192 -1.29 -21.24 -14.08
C PRO A 192 -1.92 -21.89 -12.84
N ALA A 193 -2.53 -23.09 -13.01
CA ALA A 193 -3.17 -23.78 -11.90
C ALA A 193 -2.13 -24.34 -10.92
N ALA A 194 -1.07 -24.95 -11.41
CA ALA A 194 0.05 -25.42 -10.61
C ALA A 194 0.76 -24.24 -9.92
N ALA A 195 0.96 -23.11 -10.59
CA ALA A 195 1.56 -21.91 -10.00
C ALA A 195 0.71 -21.35 -8.86
N ARG A 196 -0.62 -21.31 -9.02
CA ARG A 196 -1.55 -20.92 -7.97
C ARG A 196 -1.48 -21.88 -6.79
N GLN A 197 -1.55 -23.20 -7.04
CA GLN A 197 -1.49 -24.21 -6.00
C GLN A 197 -0.18 -24.16 -5.20
N ALA A 198 0.95 -24.01 -5.87
CA ALA A 198 2.26 -23.85 -5.24
C ALA A 198 2.31 -22.58 -4.35
N ASN A 199 1.65 -21.50 -4.76
CA ASN A 199 1.52 -20.31 -3.91
C ASN A 199 0.66 -20.57 -2.69
N VAL A 200 -0.49 -21.27 -2.81
CA VAL A 200 -1.33 -21.65 -1.66
C VAL A 200 -0.53 -22.47 -0.64
N GLN A 201 0.24 -23.45 -1.11
CA GLN A 201 1.05 -24.34 -0.24
C GLN A 201 2.16 -23.61 0.54
N ARG A 202 2.57 -22.42 0.12
CA ARG A 202 3.54 -21.60 0.87
C ARG A 202 2.96 -20.97 2.14
N HIS A 203 1.63 -20.96 2.26
CA HIS A 203 0.94 -20.33 3.38
C HIS A 203 0.39 -21.41 4.32
N PRO A 204 0.88 -21.53 5.55
CA PRO A 204 0.38 -22.49 6.55
C PRO A 204 -1.14 -22.45 6.77
N LEU A 205 -1.78 -21.26 6.60
CA LEU A 205 -3.23 -21.14 6.68
C LEU A 205 -3.98 -21.75 5.48
N GLY A 206 -3.29 -22.36 4.50
CA GLY A 206 -3.85 -23.16 3.42
C GLY A 206 -4.62 -22.36 2.37
N ARG A 207 -4.48 -21.04 2.33
CA ARG A 207 -5.11 -20.17 1.33
C ARG A 207 -4.24 -18.98 0.94
N LEU A 208 -4.55 -18.36 -0.18
CA LEU A 208 -4.07 -17.01 -0.46
C LEU A 208 -4.75 -16.01 0.50
N GLY A 209 -4.08 -14.91 0.78
CA GLY A 209 -4.73 -13.76 1.38
C GLY A 209 -5.79 -13.18 0.44
N THR A 210 -6.78 -12.51 1.00
CA THR A 210 -7.75 -11.73 0.24
C THR A 210 -7.43 -10.24 0.35
N PRO A 211 -7.86 -9.39 -0.61
CA PRO A 211 -7.77 -7.95 -0.44
C PRO A 211 -8.39 -7.45 0.86
N GLN A 212 -9.45 -8.12 1.33
CA GLN A 212 -10.11 -7.79 2.59
C GLN A 212 -9.22 -8.05 3.81
N ASP A 213 -8.42 -9.14 3.83
CA ASP A 213 -7.47 -9.38 4.92
C ASP A 213 -6.49 -8.18 5.09
N ALA A 214 -6.05 -7.59 3.97
CA ALA A 214 -5.18 -6.40 4.01
C ALA A 214 -5.95 -5.12 4.39
N ALA A 215 -7.18 -4.98 3.96
CA ALA A 215 -8.02 -3.81 4.26
C ALA A 215 -8.37 -3.72 5.75
N GLU A 216 -8.64 -4.85 6.43
CA GLU A 216 -8.90 -4.87 7.86
C GLU A 216 -7.67 -4.43 8.68
N LEU A 217 -6.48 -4.89 8.30
CA LEU A 217 -5.24 -4.44 8.95
C LEU A 217 -4.97 -2.96 8.66
N ALA A 218 -5.22 -2.49 7.44
CA ALA A 218 -5.10 -1.08 7.08
C ALA A 218 -6.08 -0.22 7.90
N LEU A 219 -7.32 -0.65 8.06
CA LEU A 219 -8.31 0.01 8.91
C LEU A 219 -7.82 0.13 10.36
N PHE A 220 -7.32 -0.97 10.95
CA PHE A 220 -6.79 -0.95 12.30
C PHE A 220 -5.65 0.06 12.44
N LEU A 221 -4.68 0.03 11.51
CA LEU A 221 -3.53 0.94 11.54
C LEU A 221 -3.90 2.40 11.25
N ALA A 222 -4.91 2.65 10.43
CA ALA A 222 -5.42 3.97 10.12
C ALA A 222 -6.20 4.59 11.32
N SER A 223 -6.84 3.75 12.13
CA SER A 223 -7.74 4.17 13.20
C SER A 223 -6.99 4.60 14.48
N PRO A 224 -7.67 5.30 15.42
CA PRO A 224 -7.11 5.61 16.74
C PRO A 224 -6.77 4.38 17.59
N ARG A 225 -7.31 3.20 17.25
CA ARG A 225 -7.05 1.93 17.98
C ARG A 225 -5.58 1.51 17.95
N SER A 226 -4.81 1.97 16.99
CA SER A 226 -3.36 1.74 16.87
C SER A 226 -2.51 2.93 17.34
N GLY A 227 -3.03 3.75 18.27
CA GLY A 227 -2.42 5.00 18.71
C GLY A 227 -1.01 4.91 19.30
N TRP A 228 -0.58 3.70 19.75
CA TRP A 228 0.78 3.44 20.27
C TRP A 228 1.65 2.63 19.31
N ILE A 229 1.31 2.64 18.00
CA ILE A 229 2.02 1.86 16.98
C ILE A 229 2.52 2.80 15.88
N THR A 230 3.84 2.94 15.76
CA THR A 230 4.52 3.65 14.67
C THR A 230 5.86 2.99 14.35
N GLY A 231 6.34 3.07 13.10
CA GLY A 231 7.57 2.47 12.61
C GLY A 231 7.52 0.94 12.47
N ALA A 232 6.37 0.33 12.65
CA ALA A 232 6.21 -1.12 12.62
C ALA A 232 5.96 -1.64 11.19
N VAL A 233 6.45 -2.86 10.94
CA VAL A 233 6.15 -3.63 9.73
C VAL A 233 5.36 -4.87 10.11
N PHE A 234 4.12 -4.94 9.65
CA PHE A 234 3.19 -6.03 9.93
C PHE A 234 3.20 -7.05 8.81
N ALA A 235 3.71 -8.24 9.08
CA ALA A 235 3.57 -9.36 8.13
C ALA A 235 2.09 -9.76 8.03
N LEU A 236 1.60 -9.85 6.79
CA LEU A 236 0.26 -10.33 6.46
C LEU A 236 0.43 -11.49 5.46
N ASP A 237 0.81 -12.65 5.96
CA ASP A 237 1.44 -13.68 5.15
C ASP A 237 0.91 -15.11 5.38
N GLY A 238 -0.17 -15.27 6.15
CA GLY A 238 -0.72 -16.59 6.44
C GLY A 238 0.29 -17.58 7.04
N GLY A 239 1.35 -17.06 7.68
CA GLY A 239 2.44 -17.85 8.27
C GLY A 239 3.58 -18.16 7.28
N ALA A 240 3.57 -17.67 6.06
CA ALA A 240 4.61 -17.97 5.07
C ALA A 240 6.02 -17.54 5.52
N GLY A 241 6.14 -16.45 6.29
CA GLY A 241 7.41 -15.94 6.77
C GLY A 241 8.07 -16.81 7.83
N VAL A 242 7.30 -17.58 8.62
CA VAL A 242 7.85 -18.46 9.67
C VAL A 242 8.20 -19.87 9.17
N THR A 243 7.80 -20.22 7.97
CA THR A 243 8.12 -21.52 7.34
C THR A 243 9.27 -21.45 6.36
N ARG A 244 9.73 -20.26 5.99
CA ARG A 244 10.86 -20.11 5.08
C ARG A 244 12.15 -20.52 5.79
N ARG A 245 12.76 -21.54 5.26
CA ARG A 245 14.07 -22.07 5.67
C ARG A 245 15.14 -21.56 4.73
#